data_d8711e60dbda1c52215a513da132cb46
#
_entry.id   d8711e60dbda1c52215a513da132cb46
#
_cell.length_a   1.000
_cell.length_b   1.000
_cell.length_c   1.000
_cell.angle_alpha   90.00
_cell.angle_beta   90.00
_cell.angle_gamma   90.00
#
_symmetry.space_group_name_H-M   'P 1'
#
loop_
_entity.id
_entity.type
_entity.pdbx_description
1 polymer ?
#
loop_
_entity_poly.entity_id
_entity_poly.type
_entity_poly.pdbx_seq_one_letter_code
_entity_poly.pdbx_strand_id
1 'polypeptide(L)'
;MALERTLSIIKPDAVAKNVIGEIYARFEKAGLKVVAAKMKQLSRQEAEGFYAVHRERPFFKALVEFMISGPVMVTALEGENAVLAHRDLMGATNPKEAAPGTIRADFADSIDANAVHGSAAVDTAKAEIAYFFAATDVLSR
;
A
#
# COMPACT_ATOMS: atom_id res chain seq x y z
N MET A 1 -5.94 20.20 -11.45
CA MET A 1 -4.67 19.52 -11.15
C MET A 1 -4.45 19.54 -9.66
N ALA A 2 -4.36 18.38 -9.06
CA ALA A 2 -4.16 18.29 -7.61
C ALA A 2 -2.91 17.47 -7.33
N LEU A 3 -1.91 18.09 -6.71
CA LEU A 3 -0.77 17.38 -6.18
C LEU A 3 -1.23 16.70 -4.89
N GLU A 4 -1.17 15.38 -4.87
CA GLU A 4 -1.63 14.57 -3.75
C GLU A 4 -0.55 13.63 -3.27
N ARG A 5 -0.73 13.12 -2.06
CA ARG A 5 0.06 12.03 -1.52
C ARG A 5 -0.84 10.85 -1.20
N THR A 6 -0.29 9.64 -1.33
CA THR A 6 -0.99 8.42 -0.94
C THR A 6 -0.02 7.49 -0.24
N LEU A 7 -0.54 6.62 0.63
CA LEU A 7 0.28 5.60 1.25
C LEU A 7 0.11 4.29 0.49
N SER A 8 1.23 3.66 0.17
CA SER A 8 1.28 2.34 -0.42
C SER A 8 1.99 1.40 0.54
N ILE A 9 1.45 0.21 0.74
CA ILE A 9 2.17 -0.85 1.44
C ILE A 9 2.26 -2.04 0.50
N ILE A 10 3.49 -2.49 0.25
CA ILE A 10 3.70 -3.76 -0.43
C ILE A 10 3.65 -4.81 0.67
N LYS A 11 2.66 -5.69 0.59
CA LYS A 11 2.32 -6.64 1.65
C LYS A 11 3.31 -7.82 1.69
N PRO A 12 3.32 -8.61 2.78
CA PRO A 12 4.31 -9.67 2.94
C PRO A 12 4.36 -10.68 1.79
N ASP A 13 3.24 -10.98 1.16
CA ASP A 13 3.19 -11.91 0.03
C ASP A 13 4.01 -11.40 -1.17
N ALA A 14 3.86 -10.12 -1.52
CA ALA A 14 4.61 -9.54 -2.63
C ALA A 14 6.06 -9.29 -2.27
N VAL A 15 6.34 -8.89 -1.03
CA VAL A 15 7.74 -8.74 -0.57
C VAL A 15 8.47 -10.08 -0.70
N ALA A 16 7.82 -11.17 -0.28
CA ALA A 16 8.40 -12.51 -0.36
C ALA A 16 8.67 -12.95 -1.80
N LYS A 17 7.87 -12.46 -2.77
CA LYS A 17 8.08 -12.74 -4.20
C LYS A 17 9.22 -11.95 -4.82
N ASN A 18 9.80 -11.03 -4.06
CA ASN A 18 10.94 -10.22 -4.52
C ASN A 18 10.60 -9.33 -5.72
N VAL A 19 9.43 -8.68 -5.68
CA VAL A 19 8.93 -7.83 -6.77
C VAL A 19 8.79 -6.36 -6.39
N ILE A 20 9.44 -5.93 -5.30
CA ILE A 20 9.38 -4.53 -4.85
C ILE A 20 9.83 -3.59 -5.98
N GLY A 21 10.94 -3.88 -6.63
CA GLY A 21 11.48 -3.02 -7.69
C GLY A 21 10.54 -2.93 -8.88
N GLU A 22 9.90 -4.02 -9.25
CA GLU A 22 8.95 -4.03 -10.35
C GLU A 22 7.70 -3.22 -10.04
N ILE A 23 7.21 -3.33 -8.81
CA ILE A 23 6.07 -2.53 -8.36
C ILE A 23 6.45 -1.03 -8.35
N TYR A 24 7.62 -0.70 -7.81
CA TYR A 24 8.12 0.69 -7.80
C TYR A 24 8.28 1.25 -9.21
N ALA A 25 8.74 0.44 -10.16
CA ALA A 25 8.86 0.87 -11.55
C ALA A 25 7.50 1.30 -12.12
N ARG A 26 6.43 0.59 -11.76
CA ARG A 26 5.08 0.95 -12.19
C ARG A 26 4.63 2.28 -11.60
N PHE A 27 4.97 2.54 -10.33
CA PHE A 27 4.68 3.84 -9.71
C PHE A 27 5.38 4.96 -10.47
N GLU A 28 6.67 4.81 -10.70
CA GLU A 28 7.46 5.85 -11.35
C GLU A 28 7.05 6.09 -12.79
N LYS A 29 6.74 5.05 -13.54
CA LYS A 29 6.24 5.18 -14.92
C LYS A 29 4.92 5.92 -14.99
N ALA A 30 4.10 5.82 -13.95
CA ALA A 30 2.83 6.52 -13.88
C ALA A 30 2.95 7.95 -13.37
N GLY A 31 4.17 8.41 -13.09
CA GLY A 31 4.41 9.77 -12.62
C GLY A 31 4.32 9.95 -11.10
N LEU A 32 4.23 8.84 -10.36
CA LEU A 32 4.21 8.89 -8.90
C LEU A 32 5.65 8.88 -8.37
N LYS A 33 5.97 9.82 -7.50
CA LYS A 33 7.32 9.91 -6.93
C LYS A 33 7.33 9.28 -5.54
N VAL A 34 8.35 8.49 -5.27
CA VAL A 34 8.60 7.99 -3.92
C VAL A 34 9.17 9.14 -3.10
N VAL A 35 8.45 9.58 -2.07
CA VAL A 35 8.86 10.69 -1.20
C VAL A 35 9.21 10.22 0.20
N ALA A 36 8.91 8.99 0.55
CA ALA A 36 9.39 8.32 1.76
C ALA A 36 9.21 6.81 1.56
N ALA A 37 10.11 6.01 2.11
CA ALA A 37 10.02 4.56 2.00
C ALA A 37 10.80 3.91 3.13
N LYS A 38 10.24 2.83 3.68
CA LYS A 38 10.96 2.00 4.65
C LYS A 38 10.39 0.59 4.69
N MET A 39 11.27 -0.37 4.91
CA MET A 39 10.85 -1.73 5.18
C MET A 39 10.60 -1.89 6.67
N LYS A 40 9.50 -2.55 7.02
CA LYS A 40 9.14 -2.78 8.43
C LYS A 40 8.65 -4.20 8.62
N GLN A 41 8.98 -4.75 9.78
CA GLN A 41 8.25 -5.88 10.32
C GLN A 41 7.23 -5.30 11.29
N LEU A 42 5.95 -5.33 10.94
CA LEU A 42 4.90 -4.79 11.80
C LEU A 42 4.75 -5.64 13.05
N SER A 43 4.60 -4.97 14.19
CA SER A 43 4.14 -5.65 15.40
C SER A 43 2.62 -5.87 15.29
N ARG A 44 2.09 -6.79 16.10
CA ARG A 44 0.64 -6.99 16.17
C ARG A 44 -0.06 -5.68 16.51
N GLN A 45 0.49 -4.93 17.47
CA GLN A 45 -0.08 -3.66 17.90
C GLN A 45 -0.10 -2.63 16.78
N GLU A 46 0.97 -2.56 15.99
CA GLU A 46 1.02 -1.66 14.83
C GLU A 46 -0.01 -2.03 13.79
N ALA A 47 -0.13 -3.30 13.46
CA ALA A 47 -1.10 -3.75 12.47
C ALA A 47 -2.54 -3.53 12.94
N GLU A 48 -2.83 -3.82 14.20
CA GLU A 48 -4.15 -3.57 14.78
C GLU A 48 -4.51 -2.10 14.76
N GLY A 49 -3.55 -1.23 15.08
CA GLY A 49 -3.76 0.22 15.06
C GLY A 49 -3.99 0.75 13.66
N PHE A 50 -3.22 0.27 12.70
CA PHE A 50 -3.36 0.71 11.31
C PHE A 50 -4.72 0.33 10.72
N TYR A 51 -5.21 -0.87 11.02
CA TYR A 51 -6.49 -1.36 10.53
C TYR A 51 -7.63 -1.21 11.55
N ALA A 52 -7.49 -0.28 12.50
CA ALA A 52 -8.47 -0.10 13.59
C ALA A 52 -9.90 0.13 13.10
N VAL A 53 -10.08 0.76 11.93
CA VAL A 53 -11.41 0.99 11.34
C VAL A 53 -12.12 -0.32 11.00
N HIS A 54 -11.39 -1.42 10.88
CA HIS A 54 -11.93 -2.74 10.55
C HIS A 54 -12.06 -3.66 11.77
N ARG A 55 -11.83 -3.12 12.99
CA ARG A 55 -11.75 -3.92 14.21
C ARG A 55 -12.97 -4.81 14.44
N GLU A 56 -14.15 -4.36 14.04
CA GLU A 56 -15.40 -5.11 14.21
C GLU A 56 -15.69 -6.06 13.03
N ARG A 57 -14.84 -6.07 12.01
CA ARG A 57 -15.06 -6.92 10.83
C ARG A 57 -14.59 -8.34 11.08
N PRO A 58 -15.30 -9.35 10.52
CA PRO A 58 -14.90 -10.76 10.69
C PRO A 58 -13.48 -11.06 10.19
N PHE A 59 -13.02 -10.33 9.17
CA PHE A 59 -11.70 -10.55 8.58
C PHE A 59 -10.56 -9.87 9.33
N PHE A 60 -10.85 -9.08 10.37
CA PHE A 60 -9.82 -8.27 11.05
C PHE A 60 -8.67 -9.11 11.59
N LYS A 61 -8.97 -10.20 12.30
CA LYS A 61 -7.94 -11.05 12.89
C LYS A 61 -7.04 -11.67 11.81
N ALA A 62 -7.64 -12.18 10.75
CA ALA A 62 -6.89 -12.78 9.65
C ALA A 62 -6.02 -11.75 8.93
N LEU A 63 -6.54 -10.52 8.75
CA LEU A 63 -5.79 -9.43 8.14
C LEU A 63 -4.57 -9.08 8.97
N VAL A 64 -4.72 -8.93 10.29
CA VAL A 64 -3.61 -8.63 11.19
C VAL A 64 -2.57 -9.74 11.15
N GLU A 65 -2.99 -11.00 11.25
CA GLU A 65 -2.09 -12.14 11.17
C GLU A 65 -1.30 -12.16 9.86
N PHE A 66 -1.98 -11.86 8.76
CA PHE A 66 -1.32 -11.80 7.46
C PHE A 66 -0.28 -10.68 7.41
N MET A 67 -0.64 -9.48 7.87
CA MET A 67 0.25 -8.31 7.78
C MET A 67 1.48 -8.42 8.67
N ILE A 68 1.46 -9.24 9.72
CA ILE A 68 2.63 -9.47 10.57
C ILE A 68 3.41 -10.73 10.18
N SER A 69 3.00 -11.44 9.15
CA SER A 69 3.63 -12.71 8.74
C SER A 69 5.00 -12.54 8.11
N GLY A 70 5.38 -11.34 7.73
CA GLY A 70 6.68 -11.03 7.15
C GLY A 70 6.85 -9.54 6.97
N PRO A 71 8.02 -9.10 6.51
CA PRO A 71 8.27 -7.68 6.28
C PRO A 71 7.34 -7.08 5.21
N VAL A 72 7.04 -5.82 5.38
CA VAL A 72 6.27 -5.02 4.42
C VAL A 72 7.12 -3.84 3.97
N MET A 73 6.82 -3.30 2.79
CA MET A 73 7.47 -2.09 2.30
C MET A 73 6.47 -0.95 2.33
N VAL A 74 6.69 0.02 3.22
CA VAL A 74 5.80 1.17 3.42
C VAL A 74 6.35 2.35 2.64
N THR A 75 5.51 2.97 1.81
CA THR A 75 5.93 4.01 0.88
C THR A 75 4.91 5.14 0.85
N ALA A 76 5.40 6.38 0.95
CA ALA A 76 4.58 7.55 0.63
C ALA A 76 4.89 7.95 -0.81
N LEU A 77 3.84 8.09 -1.61
CA LEU A 77 3.92 8.47 -3.02
C LEU A 77 3.30 9.84 -3.20
N GLU A 78 3.87 10.64 -4.09
CA GLU A 78 3.37 11.97 -4.42
C GLU A 78 3.22 12.11 -5.92
N GLY A 79 2.13 12.71 -6.35
CA GLY A 79 1.90 12.97 -7.77
C GLY A 79 0.53 13.57 -7.99
N GLU A 80 0.23 13.87 -9.24
CA GLU A 80 -1.07 14.39 -9.63
C GLU A 80 -2.12 13.29 -9.45
N ASN A 81 -3.18 13.59 -8.67
CA ASN A 81 -4.25 12.64 -8.38
C ASN A 81 -3.70 11.31 -7.84
N ALA A 82 -2.73 11.37 -6.93
CA ALA A 82 -1.97 10.19 -6.50
C ALA A 82 -2.85 9.06 -5.95
N VAL A 83 -3.90 9.39 -5.20
CA VAL A 83 -4.80 8.38 -4.63
C VAL A 83 -5.44 7.54 -5.72
N LEU A 84 -6.07 8.19 -6.69
CA LEU A 84 -6.73 7.48 -7.80
C LEU A 84 -5.72 6.78 -8.70
N ALA A 85 -4.62 7.46 -9.05
CA ALA A 85 -3.57 6.89 -9.89
C ALA A 85 -3.02 5.61 -9.29
N HIS A 86 -2.76 5.60 -7.97
CA HIS A 86 -2.28 4.41 -7.28
C HIS A 86 -3.32 3.30 -7.27
N ARG A 87 -4.59 3.63 -7.03
CA ARG A 87 -5.65 2.64 -7.04
C ARG A 87 -5.82 1.99 -8.43
N ASP A 88 -5.70 2.78 -9.48
CA ASP A 88 -5.75 2.26 -10.85
C ASP A 88 -4.59 1.29 -11.14
N LEU A 89 -3.41 1.61 -10.62
CA LEU A 89 -2.25 0.73 -10.75
C LEU A 89 -2.40 -0.57 -9.98
N MET A 90 -3.02 -0.52 -8.80
CA MET A 90 -3.25 -1.71 -7.98
C MET A 90 -4.23 -2.68 -8.62
N GLY A 91 -5.30 -2.16 -9.21
CA GLY A 91 -6.39 -2.98 -9.75
C GLY A 91 -7.40 -3.39 -8.68
N ALA A 92 -8.39 -4.19 -9.10
CA ALA A 92 -9.46 -4.64 -8.21
C ALA A 92 -8.93 -5.46 -7.04
N THR A 93 -9.60 -5.35 -5.90
CA THR A 93 -9.22 -6.06 -4.67
C THR A 93 -9.10 -7.58 -4.88
N ASN A 94 -10.03 -8.14 -5.66
CA ASN A 94 -9.94 -9.54 -6.06
C ASN A 94 -9.06 -9.63 -7.31
N PRO A 95 -7.90 -10.31 -7.24
CA PRO A 95 -7.00 -10.39 -8.40
C PRO A 95 -7.63 -11.07 -9.62
N LYS A 96 -8.63 -11.92 -9.42
CA LYS A 96 -9.34 -12.55 -10.54
C LYS A 96 -10.18 -11.55 -11.33
N GLU A 97 -10.55 -10.45 -10.72
CA GLU A 97 -11.33 -9.37 -11.34
C GLU A 97 -10.45 -8.19 -11.75
N ALA A 98 -9.17 -8.21 -11.41
CA ALA A 98 -8.25 -7.13 -11.72
C ALA A 98 -7.89 -7.14 -13.20
N ALA A 99 -7.87 -5.96 -13.80
CA ALA A 99 -7.53 -5.84 -15.22
C ALA A 99 -6.08 -6.26 -15.47
N PRO A 100 -5.80 -6.86 -16.63
CA PRO A 100 -4.43 -7.23 -17.00
C PRO A 100 -3.48 -6.02 -16.89
N GLY A 101 -2.27 -6.26 -16.40
CA GLY A 101 -1.26 -5.22 -16.24
C GLY A 101 -1.33 -4.48 -14.90
N THR A 102 -2.37 -4.70 -14.10
CA THR A 102 -2.42 -4.15 -12.76
C THR A 102 -1.54 -4.97 -11.82
N ILE A 103 -1.13 -4.36 -10.70
CA ILE A 103 -0.27 -5.02 -9.72
C ILE A 103 -0.93 -6.29 -9.18
N ARG A 104 -2.20 -6.21 -8.83
CA ARG A 104 -2.90 -7.37 -8.28
C ARG A 104 -3.12 -8.47 -9.30
N ALA A 105 -3.40 -8.12 -10.55
CA ALA A 105 -3.52 -9.13 -11.61
C ALA A 105 -2.22 -9.92 -11.78
N ASP A 106 -1.09 -9.24 -11.68
CA ASP A 106 0.21 -9.84 -11.95
C ASP A 106 0.84 -10.53 -10.74
N PHE A 107 0.61 -10.01 -9.52
CA PHE A 107 1.35 -10.44 -8.34
C PHE A 107 0.51 -10.95 -7.17
N ALA A 108 -0.78 -10.74 -7.17
CA ALA A 108 -1.62 -11.18 -6.06
C ALA A 108 -2.09 -12.62 -6.25
N ASP A 109 -2.20 -13.35 -5.14
CA ASP A 109 -2.65 -14.74 -5.17
C ASP A 109 -4.14 -14.88 -4.88
N SER A 110 -4.70 -14.00 -4.05
CA SER A 110 -6.09 -14.09 -3.59
C SER A 110 -6.54 -12.73 -3.06
N ILE A 111 -7.79 -12.63 -2.65
CA ILE A 111 -8.31 -11.43 -1.98
C ILE A 111 -7.54 -11.14 -0.70
N ASP A 112 -7.20 -12.19 0.06
CA ASP A 112 -6.48 -12.03 1.33
C ASP A 112 -4.99 -11.73 1.12
N ALA A 113 -4.37 -12.37 0.12
CA ALA A 113 -2.98 -12.17 -0.25
C ALA A 113 -2.93 -11.37 -1.55
N ASN A 114 -3.29 -10.09 -1.47
CA ASN A 114 -3.52 -9.27 -2.67
C ASN A 114 -2.42 -8.23 -2.94
N ALA A 115 -1.23 -8.49 -2.48
CA ALA A 115 0.04 -7.84 -2.82
C ALA A 115 0.23 -6.42 -2.29
N VAL A 116 -0.77 -5.56 -2.35
CA VAL A 116 -0.59 -4.13 -2.04
C VAL A 116 -1.80 -3.54 -1.32
N HIS A 117 -1.52 -2.48 -0.55
CA HIS A 117 -2.51 -1.61 0.08
C HIS A 117 -2.33 -0.21 -0.49
N GLY A 118 -3.42 0.50 -0.68
CA GLY A 118 -3.40 1.91 -1.02
C GLY A 118 -4.46 2.66 -0.26
N SER A 119 -4.20 3.93 0.03
CA SER A 119 -5.16 4.79 0.71
C SER A 119 -6.44 4.94 -0.11
N ALA A 120 -7.58 5.01 0.56
CA ALA A 120 -8.88 5.11 -0.10
C ALA A 120 -9.24 6.53 -0.51
N ALA A 121 -8.70 7.54 0.20
CA ALA A 121 -9.01 8.94 -0.03
C ALA A 121 -7.86 9.82 0.46
N VAL A 122 -7.89 11.10 0.12
CA VAL A 122 -6.85 12.06 0.52
C VAL A 122 -6.76 12.18 2.04
N ASP A 123 -7.89 12.26 2.74
CA ASP A 123 -7.90 12.35 4.20
C ASP A 123 -7.32 11.10 4.86
N THR A 124 -7.70 9.94 4.36
CA THR A 124 -7.18 8.66 4.83
C THR A 124 -5.68 8.56 4.59
N ALA A 125 -5.23 9.01 3.41
CA ALA A 125 -3.80 9.01 3.05
C ALA A 125 -2.98 9.83 4.04
N LYS A 126 -3.47 11.00 4.42
CA LYS A 126 -2.80 11.88 5.36
C LYS A 126 -2.57 11.19 6.70
N ALA A 127 -3.62 10.57 7.24
CA ALA A 127 -3.55 9.85 8.50
C ALA A 127 -2.64 8.62 8.41
N GLU A 128 -2.72 7.87 7.30
CA GLU A 128 -1.92 6.67 7.10
C GLU A 128 -0.44 6.99 6.95
N ILE A 129 -0.09 8.04 6.22
CA ILE A 129 1.30 8.48 6.08
C ILE A 129 1.85 8.90 7.45
N ALA A 130 1.10 9.68 8.21
CA ALA A 130 1.51 10.12 9.54
C ALA A 130 1.68 8.98 10.53
N TYR A 131 0.97 7.86 10.30
CA TYR A 131 1.10 6.68 11.14
C TYR A 131 2.51 6.08 11.06
N PHE A 132 3.13 6.12 9.87
CA PHE A 132 4.41 5.47 9.64
C PHE A 132 5.60 6.44 9.52
N PHE A 133 5.38 7.69 9.15
CA PHE A 133 6.46 8.63 8.86
C PHE A 133 6.29 9.93 9.63
N ALA A 134 7.41 10.43 10.17
CA ALA A 134 7.45 11.80 10.68
C ALA A 134 7.35 12.76 9.48
N ALA A 135 6.75 13.93 9.70
CA ALA A 135 6.60 14.93 8.63
C ALA A 135 7.94 15.30 7.98
N THR A 136 9.00 15.32 8.77
CA THR A 136 10.35 15.65 8.29
C THR A 136 11.00 14.56 7.45
N ASP A 137 10.41 13.36 7.43
CA ASP A 137 10.93 12.23 6.66
C ASP A 137 10.25 12.09 5.29
N VAL A 138 9.25 12.91 5.00
CA VAL A 138 8.54 12.92 3.73
C VAL A 138 9.05 14.10 2.91
N LEU A 139 9.70 13.80 1.79
CA LEU A 139 10.49 14.77 1.04
C LEU A 139 9.96 14.96 -0.37
N SER A 140 9.20 16.04 -0.58
CA SER A 140 8.77 16.43 -1.93
C SER A 140 9.99 16.72 -2.80
N ARG A 141 9.99 16.30 -4.05
CA ARG A 141 11.14 16.44 -4.94
C ARG A 141 10.79 16.53 -6.42
#